data_1ce885219e17a3eeb889a64e44115393
#
_entry.id   1ce885219e17a3eeb889a64e44115393
#
_cell.length_a   1.000
_cell.length_b   1.000
_cell.length_c   1.000
_cell.angle_alpha   90.00
_cell.angle_beta   90.00
_cell.angle_gamma   90.00
#
_symmetry.space_group_name_H-M   'P 1'
#
loop_
_entity.id
_entity.type
_entity.pdbx_description
1 polymer ?
#
loop_
_entity_poly.entity_id
_entity_poly.type
_entity_poly.pdbx_seq_one_letter_code
_entity_poly.pdbx_strand_id
1 'polypeptide(L)'
;MVLPSVHKTKMTNMKKILILLCLLPVVLVQAITPLPNIGNGRIRVLGNNLENYYYNYNTGRGDYTEEQRTAKTLKIVNAMLASEADIFAFCEVEAKPIVLAQLADSMNAYCGVAGRYAAVSDGIDEDWDETYNNNLKSGFIYRTDKVQPYYSDYAATNVTYYKNVMRIQAWTELASGEHFTLSMNHFKAKTDEASVAKRVDNANWLISALSNSSKVKDEDILIMGDLNCQMGEEALTIIQNNGFVEQLLRFDENAYSYCYQGNTNLIDHVFANSTMAEQITGAAAWHVNTTCNGYGSNSSTHYSDHDPYLVALNLGGDLPPEHTCTAIDFSESFAESLGNFTPISVTGAATWYWYSNYTCANVNGYNKGANEDYLVSPVFDFTNQKSGTITFDHAVGYGTQADYPTQCQLLISDDYNGDVSAATWTPLTIANWSSTNFEWQTNTIDIPSAFMHKNNIYFAFYYTVGDSNAPAWEIKNLTVKTECEETTALPQIGAKPSARKELRNGQIVILRGDQIFTVTGQRVK
;
A
#
# COMPACT_ATOMS: atom_id res chain seq x y z
N MET A 1 -22.46 66.21 10.49
CA MET A 1 -21.63 65.25 11.20
C MET A 1 -21.89 63.88 10.53
N VAL A 2 -21.01 63.48 9.63
CA VAL A 2 -21.17 62.32 8.77
C VAL A 2 -20.33 61.18 9.38
N LEU A 3 -20.95 60.04 9.71
CA LEU A 3 -20.25 58.84 10.11
C LEU A 3 -19.90 58.01 8.86
N PRO A 4 -18.71 57.41 8.77
CA PRO A 4 -18.28 56.63 7.59
C PRO A 4 -18.83 55.21 7.62
N SER A 5 -19.21 54.76 6.40
CA SER A 5 -19.65 53.42 6.11
C SER A 5 -18.52 52.39 6.27
N VAL A 6 -18.76 51.35 7.08
CA VAL A 6 -17.88 50.18 7.20
C VAL A 6 -18.15 49.20 6.06
N HIS A 7 -17.10 48.88 5.32
CA HIS A 7 -17.06 47.90 4.24
C HIS A 7 -17.55 46.51 4.69
N LYS A 8 -18.65 46.06 4.08
CA LYS A 8 -19.03 44.63 3.99
C LYS A 8 -18.38 44.07 2.73
N THR A 9 -17.24 43.48 2.87
CA THR A 9 -16.70 42.61 1.80
C THR A 9 -15.79 41.55 2.42
N LYS A 10 -16.09 40.29 2.11
CA LYS A 10 -15.36 39.02 2.38
C LYS A 10 -16.02 38.06 3.37
N MET A 11 -17.25 37.62 3.06
CA MET A 11 -17.80 36.40 3.66
C MET A 11 -18.58 35.53 2.66
N THR A 12 -18.35 35.71 1.36
CA THR A 12 -19.15 35.01 0.33
C THR A 12 -18.42 33.82 -0.32
N ASN A 13 -17.14 33.66 -0.12
CA ASN A 13 -16.37 32.61 -0.80
C ASN A 13 -16.17 31.31 0.03
N MET A 14 -16.31 31.35 1.34
CA MET A 14 -16.21 30.12 2.15
C MET A 14 -17.45 29.23 2.11
N LYS A 15 -18.64 29.78 1.82
CA LYS A 15 -19.87 28.97 1.72
C LYS A 15 -20.04 28.26 0.38
N LYS A 16 -19.32 28.67 -0.67
CA LYS A 16 -19.36 27.99 -1.99
C LYS A 16 -18.47 26.77 -2.05
N ILE A 17 -17.43 26.69 -1.24
CA ILE A 17 -16.54 25.52 -1.17
C ILE A 17 -17.19 24.37 -0.39
N LEU A 18 -18.02 24.66 0.60
CA LEU A 18 -18.66 23.61 1.43
C LEU A 18 -19.87 22.94 0.74
N ILE A 19 -20.46 23.54 -0.29
CA ILE A 19 -21.60 22.97 -1.03
C ILE A 19 -21.15 22.11 -2.21
N LEU A 20 -19.91 22.27 -2.68
CA LEU A 20 -19.35 21.42 -3.76
C LEU A 20 -18.86 20.06 -3.27
N LEU A 21 -18.64 19.89 -1.95
CA LEU A 21 -18.27 18.60 -1.37
C LEU A 21 -19.46 17.63 -1.17
N CYS A 22 -20.70 18.11 -1.27
CA CYS A 22 -21.90 17.26 -1.08
C CYS A 22 -22.55 16.77 -2.37
N LEU A 23 -21.97 17.08 -3.55
CA LEU A 23 -22.43 16.61 -4.85
C LEU A 23 -21.30 15.93 -5.65
N LEU A 24 -20.42 15.20 -4.96
CA LEU A 24 -19.56 14.26 -5.66
C LEU A 24 -20.50 13.16 -6.21
N PRO A 25 -20.57 12.98 -7.54
CA PRO A 25 -21.20 11.80 -8.07
C PRO A 25 -20.50 10.61 -7.43
N VAL A 26 -21.24 9.58 -7.06
CA VAL A 26 -20.69 8.25 -6.82
C VAL A 26 -20.00 7.86 -8.13
N VAL A 27 -18.74 8.22 -8.26
CA VAL A 27 -17.90 7.70 -9.31
C VAL A 27 -17.78 6.23 -8.97
N LEU A 28 -18.39 5.38 -9.79
CA LEU A 28 -18.09 3.96 -9.81
C LEU A 28 -16.57 3.86 -9.80
N VAL A 29 -16.00 3.50 -8.66
CA VAL A 29 -14.58 3.21 -8.54
C VAL A 29 -14.38 2.00 -9.44
N GLN A 30 -13.87 2.22 -10.66
CA GLN A 30 -13.37 1.12 -11.45
C GLN A 30 -12.26 0.50 -10.61
N ALA A 31 -12.32 -0.81 -10.42
CA ALA A 31 -11.34 -1.52 -9.63
C ALA A 31 -9.94 -1.18 -10.16
N ILE A 32 -9.12 -0.59 -9.30
CA ILE A 32 -7.69 -0.40 -9.59
C ILE A 32 -7.09 -1.80 -9.77
N THR A 33 -6.12 -1.93 -10.65
CA THR A 33 -5.34 -3.16 -10.81
C THR A 33 -4.85 -3.62 -9.42
N PRO A 34 -5.04 -4.89 -9.04
CA PRO A 34 -4.56 -5.38 -7.75
C PRO A 34 -3.08 -5.07 -7.54
N LEU A 35 -2.70 -4.78 -6.30
CA LEU A 35 -1.30 -4.60 -5.95
C LEU A 35 -0.51 -5.87 -6.23
N PRO A 36 0.72 -5.76 -6.76
CA PRO A 36 1.62 -6.90 -6.85
C PRO A 36 2.02 -7.37 -5.44
N ASN A 37 2.25 -8.66 -5.29
CA ASN A 37 2.80 -9.18 -4.04
C ASN A 37 4.29 -8.81 -3.95
N ILE A 38 4.65 -7.99 -2.96
CA ILE A 38 6.02 -7.58 -2.66
C ILE A 38 6.50 -8.09 -1.27
N GLY A 39 5.79 -9.08 -0.72
CA GLY A 39 6.09 -9.58 0.63
C GLY A 39 5.64 -8.63 1.75
N ASN A 40 6.04 -8.94 2.97
CA ASN A 40 5.58 -8.28 4.20
C ASN A 40 6.65 -7.34 4.77
N GLY A 41 7.04 -6.31 4.03
CA GLY A 41 7.92 -5.27 4.54
C GLY A 41 7.19 -4.32 5.48
N ARG A 42 7.87 -3.84 6.54
CA ARG A 42 7.32 -2.81 7.45
C ARG A 42 7.21 -1.45 6.79
N ILE A 43 8.08 -1.17 5.82
CA ILE A 43 8.09 0.04 5.01
C ILE A 43 7.92 -0.33 3.55
N ARG A 44 6.99 0.34 2.88
CA ARG A 44 6.79 0.26 1.43
C ARG A 44 7.22 1.57 0.78
N VAL A 45 8.08 1.47 -0.21
CA VAL A 45 8.51 2.60 -1.02
C VAL A 45 7.95 2.44 -2.42
N LEU A 46 7.30 3.48 -2.94
CA LEU A 46 6.81 3.55 -4.31
C LEU A 46 7.61 4.58 -5.09
N GLY A 47 8.14 4.18 -6.24
CA GLY A 47 8.74 5.08 -7.23
C GLY A 47 7.83 5.27 -8.44
N ASN A 48 7.79 6.46 -8.99
CA ASN A 48 7.05 6.72 -10.23
C ASN A 48 7.51 7.99 -10.95
N ASN A 49 7.61 7.92 -12.26
CA ASN A 49 7.61 9.08 -13.16
C ASN A 49 6.16 9.56 -13.33
N LEU A 50 5.86 10.84 -13.04
CA LEU A 50 4.51 11.39 -13.10
C LEU A 50 4.17 12.07 -14.44
N GLU A 51 4.98 11.84 -15.47
CA GLU A 51 4.75 12.39 -16.82
C GLU A 51 4.38 13.89 -16.80
N ASN A 52 5.39 14.74 -16.54
CA ASN A 52 5.22 16.19 -16.54
C ASN A 52 4.08 16.71 -15.63
N TYR A 53 4.12 16.39 -14.34
CA TYR A 53 3.13 16.86 -13.38
C TYR A 53 3.41 18.32 -12.97
N TYR A 54 2.66 19.26 -13.57
CA TYR A 54 2.84 20.70 -13.40
C TYR A 54 1.75 21.37 -12.57
N TYR A 55 2.15 22.43 -11.86
CA TYR A 55 1.25 23.36 -11.20
C TYR A 55 0.78 24.47 -12.15
N ASN A 56 1.69 25.00 -12.98
CA ASN A 56 1.40 26.05 -13.94
C ASN A 56 0.95 25.49 -15.30
N TYR A 57 -0.11 26.07 -15.85
CA TYR A 57 -0.78 25.65 -17.07
C TYR A 57 -0.09 26.07 -18.38
N ASN A 58 0.97 26.86 -18.33
CA ASN A 58 1.62 27.50 -19.50
C ASN A 58 3.12 27.16 -19.58
N THR A 59 3.49 25.90 -19.48
CA THR A 59 4.92 25.53 -19.47
C THR A 59 5.47 25.15 -20.83
N GLY A 60 4.65 25.14 -21.90
CA GLY A 60 5.06 24.70 -23.25
C GLY A 60 5.34 23.20 -23.38
N ARG A 61 5.05 22.38 -22.33
CA ARG A 61 5.19 20.92 -22.35
C ARG A 61 3.87 20.16 -22.24
N GLY A 62 2.81 20.76 -22.61
CA GLY A 62 1.46 20.27 -22.53
C GLY A 62 0.63 21.25 -21.71
N ASP A 63 -0.25 21.97 -22.39
CA ASP A 63 -1.15 22.92 -21.75
C ASP A 63 -2.24 22.13 -21.04
N TYR A 64 -2.05 21.86 -19.74
CA TYR A 64 -3.11 21.30 -18.91
C TYR A 64 -4.08 22.42 -18.53
N THR A 65 -5.37 22.20 -18.77
CA THR A 65 -6.41 23.03 -18.11
C THR A 65 -6.47 22.69 -16.62
N GLU A 66 -7.11 23.55 -15.84
CA GLU A 66 -7.35 23.27 -14.40
C GLU A 66 -8.10 21.96 -14.20
N GLU A 67 -9.08 21.65 -15.05
CA GLU A 67 -9.84 20.41 -14.99
C GLU A 67 -8.97 19.19 -15.29
N GLN A 68 -8.10 19.27 -16.29
CA GLN A 68 -7.18 18.17 -16.65
C GLN A 68 -6.18 17.90 -15.52
N ARG A 69 -5.62 18.95 -14.93
CA ARG A 69 -4.72 18.82 -13.78
C ARG A 69 -5.45 18.21 -12.60
N THR A 70 -6.64 18.70 -12.27
CA THR A 70 -7.46 18.16 -11.18
C THR A 70 -7.76 16.69 -11.41
N ALA A 71 -8.15 16.30 -12.62
CA ALA A 71 -8.41 14.92 -12.99
C ALA A 71 -7.15 14.04 -12.87
N LYS A 72 -5.98 14.52 -13.32
CA LYS A 72 -4.70 13.81 -13.18
C LYS A 72 -4.32 13.67 -11.71
N THR A 73 -4.42 14.75 -10.92
CA THR A 73 -4.17 14.72 -9.48
C THR A 73 -5.03 13.67 -8.77
N LEU A 74 -6.33 13.60 -9.09
CA LEU A 74 -7.23 12.63 -8.50
C LEU A 74 -6.82 11.18 -8.81
N LYS A 75 -6.42 10.90 -10.05
CA LYS A 75 -5.92 9.57 -10.44
C LYS A 75 -4.64 9.20 -9.69
N ILE A 76 -3.69 10.15 -9.58
CA ILE A 76 -2.45 9.96 -8.81
C ILE A 76 -2.80 9.67 -7.35
N VAL A 77 -3.64 10.49 -6.70
CA VAL A 77 -4.03 10.31 -5.30
C VAL A 77 -4.68 8.94 -5.07
N ASN A 78 -5.61 8.53 -5.94
CA ASN A 78 -6.26 7.23 -5.83
C ASN A 78 -5.25 6.07 -5.93
N ALA A 79 -4.30 6.14 -6.86
CA ALA A 79 -3.26 5.13 -7.00
C ALA A 79 -2.32 5.13 -5.78
N MET A 80 -1.88 6.30 -5.32
CA MET A 80 -1.00 6.42 -4.16
C MET A 80 -1.64 5.87 -2.89
N LEU A 81 -2.90 6.21 -2.62
CA LEU A 81 -3.62 5.68 -1.46
C LEU A 81 -3.85 4.16 -1.56
N ALA A 82 -4.15 3.65 -2.75
CA ALA A 82 -4.33 2.22 -2.98
C ALA A 82 -3.03 1.41 -2.91
N SER A 83 -1.86 2.04 -3.12
CA SER A 83 -0.55 1.38 -3.04
C SER A 83 -0.13 1.04 -1.61
N GLU A 84 -0.76 1.68 -0.61
CA GLU A 84 -0.39 1.57 0.81
C GLU A 84 1.10 1.86 1.08
N ALA A 85 1.76 2.62 0.20
CA ALA A 85 3.16 2.97 0.38
C ALA A 85 3.35 4.01 1.50
N ASP A 86 4.50 3.94 2.15
CA ASP A 86 4.89 4.83 3.23
C ASP A 86 5.80 5.96 2.75
N ILE A 87 6.52 5.72 1.66
CA ILE A 87 7.33 6.73 0.95
C ILE A 87 6.97 6.68 -0.52
N PHE A 88 6.75 7.86 -1.10
CA PHE A 88 6.49 8.06 -2.51
C PHE A 88 7.64 8.89 -3.08
N ALA A 89 8.39 8.30 -3.99
CA ALA A 89 9.50 8.92 -4.70
C ALA A 89 9.08 9.23 -6.13
N PHE A 90 9.03 10.52 -6.47
CA PHE A 90 8.53 10.98 -7.76
C PHE A 90 9.59 11.67 -8.58
N CYS A 91 9.53 11.51 -9.89
CA CYS A 91 10.21 12.37 -10.87
C CYS A 91 9.21 12.93 -11.88
N GLU A 92 9.69 13.81 -12.75
CA GLU A 92 8.87 14.62 -13.65
C GLU A 92 7.79 15.46 -12.96
N VAL A 93 8.12 16.00 -11.81
CA VAL A 93 7.31 16.97 -11.08
C VAL A 93 7.85 18.38 -11.37
N GLU A 94 6.98 19.36 -11.54
CA GLU A 94 7.42 20.77 -11.70
C GLU A 94 8.32 21.19 -10.53
N ALA A 95 9.43 21.86 -10.84
CA ALA A 95 10.43 22.27 -9.86
C ALA A 95 9.98 23.48 -9.01
N LYS A 96 8.81 23.33 -8.36
CA LYS A 96 8.29 24.29 -7.38
C LYS A 96 8.01 23.60 -6.05
N PRO A 97 8.33 24.22 -4.92
CA PRO A 97 8.13 23.63 -3.58
C PRO A 97 6.69 23.20 -3.33
N ILE A 98 5.74 24.04 -3.78
CA ILE A 98 4.31 23.86 -3.52
C ILE A 98 3.70 22.61 -4.16
N VAL A 99 4.27 22.06 -5.23
CA VAL A 99 3.60 21.01 -6.04
C VAL A 99 3.43 19.72 -5.27
N LEU A 100 4.49 19.21 -4.65
CA LEU A 100 4.42 18.00 -3.82
C LEU A 100 3.67 18.24 -2.51
N ALA A 101 3.78 19.45 -1.92
CA ALA A 101 3.01 19.81 -0.74
C ALA A 101 1.50 19.76 -1.01
N GLN A 102 1.03 20.32 -2.12
CA GLN A 102 -0.37 20.27 -2.53
C GLN A 102 -0.84 18.83 -2.87
N LEU A 103 0.04 18.01 -3.43
CA LEU A 103 -0.28 16.60 -3.66
C LEU A 103 -0.44 15.86 -2.33
N ALA A 104 0.43 16.08 -1.35
CA ALA A 104 0.30 15.54 -0.01
C ALA A 104 -0.97 16.03 0.69
N ASP A 105 -1.32 17.32 0.56
CA ASP A 105 -2.57 17.87 1.08
C ASP A 105 -3.80 17.22 0.44
N SER A 106 -3.73 16.93 -0.86
CA SER A 106 -4.79 16.20 -1.55
C SER A 106 -4.91 14.77 -1.04
N MET A 107 -3.80 14.06 -0.81
CA MET A 107 -3.79 12.72 -0.21
C MET A 107 -4.41 12.74 1.19
N ASN A 108 -4.05 13.73 2.02
CA ASN A 108 -4.63 13.93 3.36
C ASN A 108 -6.14 14.16 3.31
N ALA A 109 -6.60 14.98 2.38
CA ALA A 109 -8.02 15.27 2.22
C ALA A 109 -8.81 14.01 1.80
N TYR A 110 -8.27 13.21 0.88
CA TYR A 110 -8.95 12.01 0.39
C TYR A 110 -8.91 10.84 1.36
N CYS A 111 -7.83 10.67 2.13
CA CYS A 111 -7.79 9.64 3.18
C CYS A 111 -8.53 10.06 4.47
N GLY A 112 -8.95 11.33 4.57
CA GLY A 112 -9.67 11.85 5.74
C GLY A 112 -8.82 12.08 6.99
N VAL A 113 -7.48 11.95 6.90
CA VAL A 113 -6.56 12.07 8.04
C VAL A 113 -5.60 13.23 7.79
N ALA A 114 -5.80 14.33 8.51
CA ALA A 114 -4.96 15.52 8.38
C ALA A 114 -3.51 15.25 8.81
N GLY A 115 -2.54 15.68 7.98
CA GLY A 115 -1.12 15.58 8.28
C GLY A 115 -0.53 14.16 8.23
N ARG A 116 -1.29 13.17 7.74
CA ARG A 116 -0.79 11.80 7.55
C ARG A 116 0.34 11.74 6.53
N TYR A 117 0.24 12.55 5.48
CA TYR A 117 1.23 12.66 4.44
C TYR A 117 1.87 14.05 4.45
N ALA A 118 3.17 14.11 4.27
CA ALA A 118 3.92 15.35 4.15
C ALA A 118 4.92 15.26 2.98
N ALA A 119 5.18 16.38 2.32
CA ALA A 119 6.26 16.47 1.34
C ALA A 119 7.58 16.79 2.06
N VAL A 120 8.67 16.20 1.58
CA VAL A 120 10.01 16.61 2.02
C VAL A 120 10.32 17.98 1.44
N SER A 121 10.83 18.88 2.28
CA SER A 121 11.35 20.16 1.80
C SER A 121 12.49 19.93 0.80
N ASP A 122 12.43 20.53 -0.35
CA ASP A 122 13.41 20.34 -1.43
C ASP A 122 14.45 21.47 -1.51
N GLY A 123 14.36 22.46 -0.62
CA GLY A 123 15.29 23.60 -0.58
C GLY A 123 15.30 24.42 -1.87
N ILE A 124 14.28 24.30 -2.69
CA ILE A 124 14.07 25.16 -3.84
C ILE A 124 13.38 26.43 -3.33
N ASP A 125 13.97 27.58 -3.56
CA ASP A 125 13.38 28.86 -3.17
C ASP A 125 12.09 29.12 -3.98
N GLU A 126 11.10 29.72 -3.33
CA GLU A 126 9.85 30.13 -4.00
C GLU A 126 10.08 31.15 -5.12
N ASP A 127 11.14 31.95 -4.99
CA ASP A 127 11.58 32.96 -5.99
C ASP A 127 12.42 32.36 -7.12
N TRP A 128 12.39 31.04 -7.33
CA TRP A 128 13.09 30.40 -8.42
C TRP A 128 12.69 31.07 -9.76
N ASP A 129 13.69 31.66 -10.38
CA ASP A 129 13.58 32.46 -11.60
C ASP A 129 12.75 31.75 -12.69
N GLU A 130 11.62 32.36 -13.08
CA GLU A 130 10.71 31.87 -14.11
C GLU A 130 11.36 31.74 -15.51
N THR A 131 12.59 32.26 -15.69
CA THR A 131 13.34 32.13 -16.97
C THR A 131 13.75 30.70 -17.29
N TYR A 132 13.71 29.78 -16.30
CA TYR A 132 13.90 28.34 -16.52
C TYR A 132 12.56 27.59 -16.63
N ASN A 133 11.74 28.02 -17.56
CA ASN A 133 10.35 27.59 -17.80
C ASN A 133 10.13 26.09 -18.15
N ASN A 134 10.98 25.15 -17.74
CA ASN A 134 10.80 23.73 -18.03
C ASN A 134 11.54 22.84 -17.02
N ASN A 135 11.74 23.30 -15.81
CA ASN A 135 12.48 22.51 -14.84
C ASN A 135 11.57 21.50 -14.16
N LEU A 136 11.90 20.25 -14.37
CA LEU A 136 11.36 19.13 -13.64
C LEU A 136 12.27 18.84 -12.44
N LYS A 137 11.68 18.27 -11.38
CA LYS A 137 12.42 17.79 -10.19
C LYS A 137 12.05 16.37 -9.87
N SER A 138 12.89 15.74 -9.06
CA SER A 138 12.55 14.58 -8.24
C SER A 138 12.27 15.04 -6.80
N GLY A 139 11.46 14.30 -6.07
CA GLY A 139 11.13 14.64 -4.68
C GLY A 139 10.29 13.55 -4.01
N PHE A 140 9.93 13.78 -2.74
CA PHE A 140 9.34 12.75 -1.90
C PHE A 140 8.11 13.26 -1.15
N ILE A 141 7.12 12.36 -1.03
CA ILE A 141 6.03 12.44 -0.05
C ILE A 141 6.15 11.24 0.87
N TYR A 142 5.82 11.39 2.13
CA TYR A 142 5.96 10.30 3.10
C TYR A 142 4.83 10.30 4.14
N ARG A 143 4.62 9.14 4.75
CA ARG A 143 3.75 8.97 5.91
C ARG A 143 4.46 9.40 7.17
N THR A 144 3.93 10.42 7.82
CA THR A 144 4.51 11.03 9.03
C THR A 144 4.44 10.12 10.26
N ASP A 145 3.58 9.10 10.24
CA ASP A 145 3.41 8.10 11.28
C ASP A 145 4.30 6.86 11.11
N LYS A 146 5.02 6.75 9.98
CA LYS A 146 5.87 5.60 9.65
C LYS A 146 7.34 5.94 9.54
N VAL A 147 7.65 7.03 8.89
CA VAL A 147 9.03 7.47 8.62
C VAL A 147 9.16 8.97 8.81
N GLN A 148 10.39 9.42 8.99
CA GLN A 148 10.73 10.84 8.96
C GLN A 148 12.02 11.06 8.20
N PRO A 149 12.18 12.22 7.52
CA PRO A 149 13.48 12.64 6.99
C PRO A 149 14.51 12.72 8.13
N TYR A 150 15.66 12.06 7.96
CA TYR A 150 16.71 12.05 8.97
C TYR A 150 17.50 13.36 8.97
N TYR A 151 17.68 13.94 7.77
CA TYR A 151 18.17 15.30 7.57
C TYR A 151 17.33 15.98 6.51
N SER A 152 17.15 17.30 6.67
CA SER A 152 16.46 18.13 5.68
C SER A 152 17.27 18.33 4.40
N ASP A 153 18.60 18.03 4.47
CA ASP A 153 19.49 18.21 3.33
C ASP A 153 19.39 17.06 2.35
N TYR A 154 19.28 17.39 1.10
CA TYR A 154 19.35 16.47 -0.03
C TYR A 154 20.55 16.86 -0.92
N ALA A 155 21.16 15.88 -1.54
CA ALA A 155 22.15 16.12 -2.56
C ALA A 155 21.46 16.40 -3.88
N ALA A 156 21.57 17.64 -4.37
CA ALA A 156 21.26 17.96 -5.75
C ALA A 156 22.57 18.05 -6.56
N THR A 157 22.51 17.71 -7.83
CA THR A 157 23.67 17.88 -8.71
C THR A 157 24.05 19.36 -8.82
N ASN A 158 25.34 19.65 -8.77
CA ASN A 158 25.85 21.01 -9.04
C ASN A 158 25.89 21.34 -10.53
N VAL A 159 25.50 20.43 -11.39
CA VAL A 159 25.59 20.61 -12.85
C VAL A 159 24.31 21.27 -13.32
N THR A 160 24.43 22.32 -14.09
CA THR A 160 23.32 23.14 -14.57
C THR A 160 22.15 22.35 -15.19
N TYR A 161 22.41 21.17 -15.74
CA TYR A 161 21.40 20.34 -16.40
C TYR A 161 20.73 19.29 -15.50
N TYR A 162 21.28 19.02 -14.27
CA TYR A 162 20.80 17.91 -13.43
C TYR A 162 20.29 18.36 -12.06
N LYS A 163 20.25 19.67 -11.85
CA LYS A 163 20.11 20.31 -10.54
C LYS A 163 18.94 19.80 -9.69
N ASN A 164 17.85 19.37 -10.31
CA ASN A 164 16.63 19.02 -9.60
C ASN A 164 16.13 17.59 -9.88
N VAL A 165 16.78 16.87 -10.79
CA VAL A 165 16.28 15.57 -11.27
C VAL A 165 16.84 14.37 -10.52
N MET A 166 17.85 14.58 -9.67
CA MET A 166 18.40 13.55 -8.80
C MET A 166 18.40 14.05 -7.35
N ARG A 167 17.80 13.28 -6.46
CA ARG A 167 17.59 13.62 -5.05
C ARG A 167 18.02 12.48 -4.17
N ILE A 168 18.77 12.77 -3.12
CA ILE A 168 19.17 11.81 -2.10
C ILE A 168 18.59 12.27 -0.76
N GLN A 169 17.89 11.37 -0.07
CA GLN A 169 17.29 11.62 1.22
C GLN A 169 17.59 10.47 2.16
N ALA A 170 18.10 10.78 3.34
CA ALA A 170 18.20 9.84 4.44
C ALA A 170 16.90 9.81 5.24
N TRP A 171 16.49 8.63 5.69
CA TRP A 171 15.24 8.36 6.37
C TRP A 171 15.46 7.68 7.70
N THR A 172 14.55 7.88 8.63
CA THR A 172 14.41 7.08 9.86
C THR A 172 13.08 6.35 9.83
N GLU A 173 13.09 5.03 9.99
CA GLU A 173 11.89 4.26 10.32
C GLU A 173 11.52 4.50 11.78
N LEU A 174 10.30 4.98 12.05
CA LEU A 174 9.91 5.37 13.41
C LEU A 174 9.71 4.19 14.35
N ALA A 175 9.37 3.02 13.82
CA ALA A 175 9.11 1.84 14.63
C ALA A 175 10.39 1.20 15.19
N SER A 176 11.46 1.14 14.39
CA SER A 176 12.75 0.53 14.78
C SER A 176 13.80 1.56 15.18
N GLY A 177 13.70 2.78 14.68
CA GLY A 177 14.75 3.79 14.78
C GLY A 177 15.86 3.63 13.74
N GLU A 178 15.76 2.62 12.88
CA GLU A 178 16.74 2.34 11.82
C GLU A 178 16.74 3.41 10.73
N HIS A 179 17.87 3.56 10.10
CA HIS A 179 18.09 4.54 9.05
C HIS A 179 18.32 3.85 7.71
N PHE A 180 18.07 4.57 6.64
CA PHE A 180 18.46 4.19 5.29
C PHE A 180 18.54 5.42 4.39
N THR A 181 19.18 5.27 3.25
CA THR A 181 19.28 6.32 2.24
C THR A 181 18.56 5.91 0.97
N LEU A 182 17.70 6.79 0.48
CA LEU A 182 16.97 6.63 -0.77
C LEU A 182 17.35 7.74 -1.74
N SER A 183 17.74 7.38 -2.97
CA SER A 183 17.86 8.35 -4.05
C SER A 183 16.75 8.15 -5.09
N MET A 184 16.11 9.25 -5.52
CA MET A 184 15.19 9.29 -6.64
C MET A 184 15.82 10.04 -7.80
N ASN A 185 15.85 9.41 -8.97
CA ASN A 185 16.64 9.83 -10.11
C ASN A 185 15.79 9.91 -11.38
N HIS A 186 16.11 10.88 -12.25
CA HIS A 186 15.61 10.93 -13.61
C HIS A 186 16.79 11.23 -14.54
N PHE A 187 17.31 10.20 -15.19
CA PHE A 187 18.46 10.31 -16.07
C PHE A 187 18.02 10.89 -17.42
N LYS A 188 19.01 11.27 -18.23
CA LYS A 188 18.75 11.90 -19.52
C LYS A 188 18.02 10.96 -20.48
N ALA A 189 16.82 11.34 -20.90
CA ALA A 189 16.07 10.67 -21.96
C ALA A 189 16.77 10.76 -23.33
N LYS A 190 16.30 9.98 -24.29
CA LYS A 190 16.73 9.84 -25.69
C LYS A 190 17.90 8.90 -25.89
N THR A 191 18.06 8.46 -27.17
CA THR A 191 19.01 7.40 -27.58
C THR A 191 20.18 7.93 -28.40
N ASP A 192 20.27 9.25 -28.63
CA ASP A 192 21.41 9.84 -29.30
C ASP A 192 22.68 9.77 -28.44
N GLU A 193 23.85 9.74 -29.06
CA GLU A 193 25.15 9.56 -28.40
C GLU A 193 25.39 10.60 -27.28
N ALA A 194 25.01 11.85 -27.48
CA ALA A 194 25.16 12.88 -26.47
C ALA A 194 24.27 12.63 -25.23
N SER A 195 23.07 12.08 -25.44
CA SER A 195 22.16 11.70 -24.35
C SER A 195 22.65 10.47 -23.61
N VAL A 196 23.19 9.48 -24.32
CA VAL A 196 23.86 8.31 -23.71
C VAL A 196 25.03 8.74 -22.83
N ALA A 197 25.93 9.60 -23.34
CA ALA A 197 27.06 10.12 -22.56
C ALA A 197 26.59 10.84 -21.28
N LYS A 198 25.49 11.61 -21.35
CA LYS A 198 24.91 12.26 -20.16
C LYS A 198 24.36 11.29 -19.13
N ARG A 199 23.82 10.13 -19.54
CA ARG A 199 23.41 9.08 -18.59
C ARG A 199 24.62 8.49 -17.85
N VAL A 200 25.74 8.31 -18.54
CA VAL A 200 27.00 7.90 -17.93
C VAL A 200 27.47 8.93 -16.91
N ASP A 201 27.42 10.22 -17.23
CA ASP A 201 27.73 11.30 -16.30
C ASP A 201 26.79 11.30 -15.09
N ASN A 202 25.48 11.06 -15.31
CA ASN A 202 24.49 10.94 -14.23
C ASN A 202 24.86 9.78 -13.26
N ALA A 203 25.19 8.59 -13.80
CA ALA A 203 25.56 7.44 -13.00
C ALA A 203 26.83 7.70 -12.18
N ASN A 204 27.88 8.25 -12.80
CA ASN A 204 29.13 8.58 -12.11
C ASN A 204 28.90 9.60 -10.99
N TRP A 205 28.10 10.64 -11.25
CA TRP A 205 27.77 11.61 -10.23
C TRP A 205 26.99 10.98 -9.08
N LEU A 206 25.99 10.16 -9.38
CA LEU A 206 25.17 9.47 -8.38
C LEU A 206 26.02 8.62 -7.43
N ILE A 207 26.90 7.78 -8.00
CA ILE A 207 27.81 6.95 -7.21
C ILE A 207 28.75 7.82 -6.36
N SER A 208 29.30 8.89 -6.91
CA SER A 208 30.15 9.84 -6.16
C SER A 208 29.37 10.50 -5.02
N ALA A 209 28.12 10.90 -5.24
CA ALA A 209 27.28 11.51 -4.22
C ALA A 209 26.89 10.53 -3.11
N LEU A 210 26.57 9.27 -3.47
CA LEU A 210 26.24 8.20 -2.52
C LEU A 210 27.46 7.76 -1.70
N SER A 211 28.66 7.94 -2.19
CA SER A 211 29.91 7.68 -1.43
C SER A 211 30.24 8.80 -0.44
N ASN A 212 29.50 9.92 -0.46
CA ASN A 212 29.76 11.06 0.42
C ASN A 212 29.05 10.90 1.77
N SER A 213 29.80 10.62 2.81
CA SER A 213 29.29 10.42 4.18
C SER A 213 28.56 11.62 4.79
N SER A 214 28.67 12.82 4.20
CA SER A 214 27.90 13.98 4.65
C SER A 214 26.43 13.90 4.27
N LYS A 215 26.07 13.11 3.24
CA LYS A 215 24.72 12.96 2.69
C LYS A 215 24.12 11.59 2.95
N VAL A 216 24.97 10.55 2.93
CA VAL A 216 24.59 9.17 3.24
C VAL A 216 24.92 8.91 4.70
N LYS A 217 23.94 8.54 5.50
CA LYS A 217 24.06 8.44 6.97
C LYS A 217 23.98 7.00 7.47
N ASP A 218 23.76 6.07 6.56
CA ASP A 218 23.62 4.65 6.84
C ASP A 218 24.23 3.83 5.72
N GLU A 219 24.58 2.57 6.01
CA GLU A 219 25.11 1.64 4.99
C GLU A 219 24.01 1.18 4.02
N ASP A 220 22.73 1.28 4.38
CA ASP A 220 21.60 0.83 3.58
C ASP A 220 21.22 1.86 2.53
N ILE A 221 21.47 1.53 1.28
CA ILE A 221 21.26 2.47 0.17
C ILE A 221 20.33 1.86 -0.88
N LEU A 222 19.28 2.61 -1.19
CA LEU A 222 18.32 2.32 -2.25
C LEU A 222 18.39 3.40 -3.34
N ILE A 223 18.61 2.97 -4.58
CA ILE A 223 18.59 3.82 -5.78
C ILE A 223 17.29 3.51 -6.54
N MET A 224 16.46 4.51 -6.77
CA MET A 224 15.22 4.40 -7.54
C MET A 224 15.17 5.48 -8.62
N GLY A 225 14.43 5.23 -9.69
CA GLY A 225 14.14 6.28 -10.68
C GLY A 225 13.94 5.77 -12.10
N ASP A 226 13.46 6.69 -12.92
CA ASP A 226 13.52 6.57 -14.38
C ASP A 226 14.97 6.86 -14.82
N LEU A 227 15.72 5.80 -15.01
CA LEU A 227 17.12 5.90 -15.43
C LEU A 227 17.27 5.99 -16.95
N ASN A 228 16.14 5.91 -17.69
CA ASN A 228 16.12 5.99 -19.15
C ASN A 228 17.12 5.03 -19.84
N CYS A 229 17.47 3.93 -19.16
CA CYS A 229 18.45 2.93 -19.59
C CYS A 229 17.82 1.54 -19.54
N GLN A 230 18.26 0.67 -20.40
CA GLN A 230 18.01 -0.77 -20.28
C GLN A 230 19.21 -1.49 -19.68
N MET A 231 18.97 -2.67 -19.10
CA MET A 231 20.05 -3.48 -18.54
C MET A 231 21.13 -3.77 -19.61
N GLY A 232 22.38 -3.56 -19.21
CA GLY A 232 23.55 -3.70 -20.09
C GLY A 232 24.07 -2.40 -20.68
N GLU A 233 23.33 -1.28 -20.56
CA GLU A 233 23.86 0.05 -20.87
C GLU A 233 24.95 0.46 -19.86
N GLU A 234 25.92 1.26 -20.32
CA GLU A 234 27.10 1.65 -19.53
C GLU A 234 26.71 2.33 -18.21
N ALA A 235 25.71 3.20 -18.21
CA ALA A 235 25.25 3.90 -17.01
C ALA A 235 24.79 2.93 -15.90
N LEU A 236 24.02 1.87 -16.25
CA LEU A 236 23.61 0.86 -15.27
C LEU A 236 24.76 -0.07 -14.89
N THR A 237 25.69 -0.35 -15.81
CA THR A 237 26.91 -1.11 -15.54
C THR A 237 27.79 -0.41 -14.50
N ILE A 238 27.88 0.92 -14.52
CA ILE A 238 28.57 1.72 -13.50
C ILE A 238 27.93 1.50 -12.13
N ILE A 239 26.59 1.58 -12.02
CA ILE A 239 25.86 1.35 -10.77
C ILE A 239 26.14 -0.07 -10.24
N GLN A 240 26.05 -1.08 -11.11
CA GLN A 240 26.29 -2.48 -10.76
C GLN A 240 27.74 -2.74 -10.32
N ASN A 241 28.73 -2.14 -11.01
CA ASN A 241 30.14 -2.30 -10.67
C ASN A 241 30.52 -1.67 -9.31
N ASN A 242 29.67 -0.76 -8.81
CA ASN A 242 29.79 -0.18 -7.47
C ASN A 242 28.99 -0.93 -6.40
N GLY A 243 28.58 -2.17 -6.67
CA GLY A 243 28.00 -3.08 -5.67
C GLY A 243 26.49 -3.02 -5.54
N PHE A 244 25.79 -2.35 -6.45
CA PHE A 244 24.32 -2.30 -6.44
C PHE A 244 23.72 -3.38 -7.34
N VAL A 245 22.65 -4.01 -6.84
CA VAL A 245 21.92 -5.07 -7.54
C VAL A 245 20.51 -4.58 -7.86
N GLU A 246 20.07 -4.80 -9.12
CA GLU A 246 18.73 -4.46 -9.58
C GLU A 246 17.70 -5.37 -8.92
N GLN A 247 16.67 -4.79 -8.30
CA GLN A 247 15.73 -5.50 -7.46
C GLN A 247 14.46 -5.92 -8.20
N LEU A 248 13.95 -5.15 -9.16
CA LEU A 248 12.76 -5.56 -9.91
C LEU A 248 13.01 -6.86 -10.66
N LEU A 249 14.16 -6.95 -11.37
CA LEU A 249 14.55 -8.18 -12.08
C LEU A 249 14.97 -9.32 -11.12
N ARG A 250 15.37 -9.00 -9.89
CA ARG A 250 15.66 -10.01 -8.87
C ARG A 250 14.40 -10.78 -8.48
N PHE A 251 13.26 -10.11 -8.39
CA PHE A 251 11.97 -10.71 -8.00
C PHE A 251 11.10 -11.13 -9.19
N ASP A 252 11.21 -10.44 -10.34
CA ASP A 252 10.53 -10.81 -11.60
C ASP A 252 11.46 -10.60 -12.78
N GLU A 253 11.94 -11.68 -13.39
CA GLU A 253 12.85 -11.62 -14.55
C GLU A 253 12.23 -10.97 -15.80
N ASN A 254 10.89 -10.83 -15.83
CA ASN A 254 10.13 -10.22 -16.91
C ASN A 254 9.57 -8.84 -16.55
N ALA A 255 10.07 -8.22 -15.45
CA ALA A 255 9.61 -6.90 -15.03
C ALA A 255 9.74 -5.86 -16.14
N TYR A 256 8.71 -5.01 -16.26
CA TYR A 256 8.74 -3.84 -17.12
C TYR A 256 8.00 -2.68 -16.44
N SER A 257 8.32 -1.44 -16.79
CA SER A 257 7.71 -0.24 -16.23
C SER A 257 7.16 0.70 -17.30
N TYR A 258 7.55 0.49 -18.55
CA TYR A 258 7.22 1.35 -19.67
C TYR A 258 6.86 0.52 -20.89
N CYS A 259 5.87 0.99 -21.67
CA CYS A 259 5.50 0.35 -22.92
C CYS A 259 5.47 1.35 -24.08
N TYR A 260 6.29 1.12 -25.08
CA TYR A 260 6.38 1.95 -26.26
C TYR A 260 6.13 1.15 -27.52
N GLN A 261 5.14 1.56 -28.32
CA GLN A 261 4.76 0.90 -29.58
C GLN A 261 4.53 -0.61 -29.45
N GLY A 262 3.92 -1.05 -28.35
CA GLY A 262 3.64 -2.46 -28.06
C GLY A 262 4.81 -3.25 -27.48
N ASN A 263 5.98 -2.63 -27.26
CA ASN A 263 7.14 -3.27 -26.67
C ASN A 263 7.29 -2.86 -25.20
N THR A 264 7.43 -3.83 -24.33
CA THR A 264 7.73 -3.61 -22.91
C THR A 264 9.19 -3.27 -22.71
N ASN A 265 9.47 -2.31 -21.84
CA ASN A 265 10.82 -1.87 -21.48
C ASN A 265 10.91 -1.70 -19.98
N LEU A 266 12.02 -2.09 -19.38
CA LEU A 266 12.38 -1.73 -18.02
C LEU A 266 13.37 -0.58 -18.09
N ILE A 267 12.90 0.65 -17.79
CA ILE A 267 13.70 1.88 -17.75
C ILE A 267 13.60 2.60 -16.41
N ASP A 268 12.60 2.23 -15.60
CA ASP A 268 12.52 2.55 -14.19
C ASP A 268 13.12 1.41 -13.39
N HIS A 269 14.04 1.74 -12.48
CA HIS A 269 14.84 0.75 -11.78
C HIS A 269 14.82 0.93 -10.27
N VAL A 270 15.08 -0.18 -9.57
CA VAL A 270 15.33 -0.22 -8.13
C VAL A 270 16.65 -0.95 -7.91
N PHE A 271 17.70 -0.24 -7.54
CA PHE A 271 18.97 -0.83 -7.17
C PHE A 271 19.19 -0.73 -5.67
N ALA A 272 19.74 -1.77 -5.07
CA ALA A 272 20.11 -1.81 -3.66
C ALA A 272 21.55 -2.30 -3.52
N ASN A 273 22.29 -1.73 -2.58
CA ASN A 273 23.57 -2.30 -2.19
C ASN A 273 23.38 -3.59 -1.36
N SER A 274 24.45 -4.27 -0.96
CA SER A 274 24.35 -5.60 -0.34
C SER A 274 23.56 -5.59 0.97
N THR A 275 23.79 -4.62 1.85
CA THR A 275 23.11 -4.54 3.15
C THR A 275 21.60 -4.26 2.99
N MET A 276 21.24 -3.29 2.16
CA MET A 276 19.84 -3.01 1.84
C MET A 276 19.16 -4.18 1.10
N ALA A 277 19.85 -4.85 0.18
CA ALA A 277 19.28 -5.96 -0.59
C ALA A 277 18.85 -7.16 0.28
N GLU A 278 19.53 -7.38 1.42
CA GLU A 278 19.16 -8.41 2.40
C GLU A 278 17.88 -8.05 3.16
N GLN A 279 17.54 -6.78 3.23
CA GLN A 279 16.37 -6.25 3.93
C GLN A 279 15.15 -6.03 3.02
N ILE A 280 15.28 -6.29 1.71
CA ILE A 280 14.17 -6.21 0.76
C ILE A 280 13.41 -7.53 0.74
N THR A 281 12.11 -7.48 1.08
CA THR A 281 11.22 -8.65 1.07
C THR A 281 10.58 -8.89 -0.29
N GLY A 282 10.50 -7.89 -1.15
CA GLY A 282 9.98 -7.98 -2.50
C GLY A 282 10.02 -6.66 -3.24
N ALA A 283 10.00 -6.72 -4.56
CA ALA A 283 9.90 -5.57 -5.45
C ALA A 283 9.14 -5.94 -6.71
N ALA A 284 8.29 -5.06 -7.22
CA ALA A 284 7.53 -5.28 -8.44
C ALA A 284 7.07 -3.97 -9.09
N ALA A 285 6.90 -3.97 -10.41
CA ALA A 285 6.15 -2.95 -11.12
C ALA A 285 4.64 -3.20 -10.95
N TRP A 286 3.88 -2.11 -10.82
CA TRP A 286 2.42 -2.17 -10.65
C TRP A 286 1.72 -1.59 -11.88
N HIS A 287 1.25 -2.45 -12.79
CA HIS A 287 0.74 -2.07 -14.10
C HIS A 287 -0.64 -1.40 -14.03
N VAL A 288 -0.69 -0.15 -13.58
CA VAL A 288 -1.91 0.68 -13.52
C VAL A 288 -1.97 1.70 -14.65
N ASN A 289 -0.86 2.01 -15.29
CA ASN A 289 -0.72 3.01 -16.34
C ASN A 289 -0.48 2.39 -17.71
N THR A 290 0.41 1.40 -17.81
CA THR A 290 0.82 0.85 -19.10
C THR A 290 -0.01 -0.37 -19.47
N THR A 291 -0.72 -0.28 -20.57
CA THR A 291 -1.26 -1.45 -21.24
C THR A 291 -0.59 -1.56 -22.61
N CYS A 292 0.27 -2.53 -22.81
CA CYS A 292 0.94 -2.74 -24.08
C CYS A 292 0.01 -3.06 -25.28
N ASN A 293 -1.27 -3.24 -25.03
CA ASN A 293 -2.30 -3.52 -26.05
C ASN A 293 -2.92 -2.27 -26.69
N GLY A 294 -2.34 -1.09 -26.48
CA GLY A 294 -2.77 0.15 -27.09
C GLY A 294 -2.66 1.33 -26.15
N TYR A 295 -2.36 2.50 -26.68
CA TYR A 295 -2.45 3.77 -25.96
C TYR A 295 -3.89 4.00 -25.47
N GLY A 296 -4.21 3.42 -24.31
CA GLY A 296 -5.49 3.58 -23.62
C GLY A 296 -5.51 4.89 -22.86
N SER A 297 -5.46 6.02 -23.55
CA SER A 297 -5.51 7.37 -22.95
C SER A 297 -6.78 7.68 -22.15
N ASN A 298 -7.73 6.75 -22.07
CA ASN A 298 -9.04 6.98 -21.45
C ASN A 298 -9.35 6.08 -20.26
N SER A 299 -8.39 5.34 -19.69
CA SER A 299 -8.69 4.60 -18.46
C SER A 299 -8.82 5.57 -17.29
N SER A 300 -9.71 5.29 -16.38
CA SER A 300 -9.92 6.09 -15.15
C SER A 300 -8.70 6.08 -14.22
N THR A 301 -7.75 5.18 -14.46
CA THR A 301 -6.54 4.99 -13.65
C THR A 301 -5.27 5.55 -14.31
N HIS A 302 -5.23 5.66 -15.63
CA HIS A 302 -4.04 6.13 -16.36
C HIS A 302 -3.73 7.61 -16.08
N TYR A 303 -2.57 7.89 -15.48
CA TYR A 303 -2.09 9.23 -15.16
C TYR A 303 -0.64 9.49 -15.60
N SER A 304 0.07 8.46 -16.07
CA SER A 304 1.47 8.53 -16.53
C SER A 304 1.71 7.50 -17.64
N ASP A 305 2.71 7.71 -18.48
CA ASP A 305 3.21 6.74 -19.44
C ASP A 305 4.16 5.70 -18.83
N HIS A 306 4.50 5.86 -17.54
CA HIS A 306 5.26 4.91 -16.73
C HIS A 306 4.37 4.25 -15.67
N ASP A 307 4.58 2.96 -15.42
CA ASP A 307 4.00 2.29 -14.27
C ASP A 307 4.75 2.64 -12.98
N PRO A 308 4.04 2.80 -11.85
CA PRO A 308 4.70 2.83 -10.55
C PRO A 308 5.31 1.47 -10.22
N TYR A 309 6.37 1.49 -9.43
CA TYR A 309 7.04 0.31 -8.94
C TYR A 309 7.25 0.41 -7.43
N LEU A 310 7.14 -0.72 -6.75
CA LEU A 310 7.15 -0.82 -5.30
C LEU A 310 8.31 -1.69 -4.83
N VAL A 311 8.82 -1.36 -3.66
CA VAL A 311 9.75 -2.19 -2.90
C VAL A 311 9.33 -2.20 -1.43
N ALA A 312 9.39 -3.36 -0.81
CA ALA A 312 9.07 -3.53 0.60
C ALA A 312 10.34 -3.85 1.41
N LEU A 313 10.53 -3.14 2.51
CA LEU A 313 11.73 -3.14 3.34
C LEU A 313 11.42 -3.62 4.76
N ASN A 314 12.32 -4.43 5.32
CA ASN A 314 12.38 -4.78 6.73
C ASN A 314 13.73 -4.34 7.31
N LEU A 315 13.80 -3.08 7.75
CA LEU A 315 15.04 -2.50 8.26
C LEU A 315 15.39 -3.07 9.64
N GLY A 316 16.72 -3.18 9.93
CA GLY A 316 17.19 -3.53 11.27
C GLY A 316 17.72 -4.96 11.44
N GLY A 317 18.12 -5.64 10.37
CA GLY A 317 18.92 -6.88 10.43
C GLY A 317 18.28 -8.13 11.04
N ASP A 318 17.32 -7.96 11.91
CA ASP A 318 16.46 -9.02 12.35
C ASP A 318 15.26 -9.04 11.40
N LEU A 319 15.37 -9.80 10.32
CA LEU A 319 14.16 -10.31 9.67
C LEU A 319 13.26 -10.77 10.81
N PRO A 320 12.04 -10.22 10.98
CA PRO A 320 11.09 -10.88 11.84
C PRO A 320 11.13 -12.33 11.38
N PRO A 321 11.25 -13.31 12.28
CA PRO A 321 11.33 -14.72 11.89
C PRO A 321 10.27 -14.90 10.83
N GLU A 322 10.66 -15.47 9.65
CA GLU A 322 9.75 -15.66 8.51
C GLU A 322 8.34 -15.70 9.08
N HIS A 323 7.50 -14.69 8.79
CA HIS A 323 6.17 -14.69 9.37
C HIS A 323 5.55 -15.98 8.88
N THR A 324 5.82 -17.04 9.62
CA THR A 324 5.03 -18.25 9.48
C THR A 324 3.64 -17.79 9.87
N CYS A 325 2.87 -17.38 8.89
CA CYS A 325 1.47 -17.17 9.12
C CYS A 325 1.00 -18.41 9.85
N THR A 326 0.47 -18.23 11.04
CA THR A 326 -0.20 -19.32 11.74
C THR A 326 -1.67 -19.16 11.41
N ALA A 327 -2.23 -20.16 10.75
CA ALA A 327 -3.65 -20.21 10.53
C ALA A 327 -4.38 -20.12 11.87
N ILE A 328 -5.39 -19.30 11.96
CA ILE A 328 -6.21 -19.18 13.16
C ILE A 328 -7.09 -20.43 13.25
N ASP A 329 -7.06 -21.09 14.38
CA ASP A 329 -7.96 -22.20 14.75
C ASP A 329 -8.53 -21.88 16.14
N PHE A 330 -9.41 -20.89 16.19
CA PHE A 330 -10.09 -20.46 17.40
C PHE A 330 -11.36 -21.28 17.62
N SER A 331 -11.64 -21.64 18.86
CA SER A 331 -12.89 -22.31 19.24
C SER A 331 -13.43 -21.79 20.57
N GLU A 332 -14.74 -21.60 20.64
CA GLU A 332 -15.48 -21.31 21.85
C GLU A 332 -16.72 -22.19 21.92
N SER A 333 -16.74 -23.06 22.90
CA SER A 333 -17.83 -24.02 23.07
C SER A 333 -19.06 -23.46 23.79
N PHE A 334 -18.86 -22.40 24.59
CA PHE A 334 -19.81 -21.86 25.57
C PHE A 334 -20.30 -22.94 26.59
N ALA A 335 -19.47 -23.94 26.86
CA ALA A 335 -19.86 -25.04 27.74
C ALA A 335 -19.94 -24.66 29.22
N GLU A 336 -19.12 -23.67 29.67
CA GLU A 336 -19.00 -23.31 31.08
C GLU A 336 -19.27 -21.82 31.36
N SER A 337 -19.17 -20.96 30.36
CA SER A 337 -19.37 -19.52 30.48
C SER A 337 -19.56 -18.90 29.08
N LEU A 338 -19.60 -17.55 28.99
CA LEU A 338 -19.49 -16.84 27.72
C LEU A 338 -18.07 -16.80 27.15
N GLY A 339 -17.10 -17.47 27.81
CA GLY A 339 -15.71 -17.50 27.38
C GLY A 339 -15.09 -16.10 27.31
N ASN A 340 -14.43 -15.85 26.20
CA ASN A 340 -13.81 -14.54 25.91
C ASN A 340 -14.75 -13.56 25.21
N PHE A 341 -16.05 -13.87 25.11
CA PHE A 341 -17.05 -13.00 24.50
C PHE A 341 -17.59 -12.02 25.52
N THR A 342 -17.82 -10.78 25.07
CA THR A 342 -18.30 -9.69 25.92
C THR A 342 -19.77 -9.38 25.60
N PRO A 343 -20.71 -9.54 26.54
CA PRO A 343 -22.08 -9.13 26.36
C PRO A 343 -22.19 -7.60 26.53
N ILE A 344 -22.85 -6.94 25.60
CA ILE A 344 -23.11 -5.48 25.61
C ILE A 344 -24.57 -5.26 25.33
N SER A 345 -25.28 -4.57 26.25
CA SER A 345 -26.68 -4.19 26.08
C SER A 345 -26.76 -2.70 25.79
N VAL A 346 -27.37 -2.34 24.67
CA VAL A 346 -27.59 -0.94 24.27
C VAL A 346 -28.91 -0.44 24.79
N THR A 347 -29.96 -1.24 24.62
CA THR A 347 -31.30 -0.92 25.14
C THR A 347 -32.03 -2.15 25.65
N GLY A 348 -32.94 -1.96 26.57
CA GLY A 348 -33.83 -2.99 27.08
C GLY A 348 -33.32 -3.69 28.34
N ALA A 349 -34.04 -4.74 28.75
CA ALA A 349 -33.78 -5.51 29.94
C ALA A 349 -33.27 -6.93 29.66
N ALA A 350 -33.13 -7.30 28.39
CA ALA A 350 -32.42 -8.51 27.99
C ALA A 350 -30.90 -8.25 28.00
N THR A 351 -30.14 -9.30 28.09
CA THR A 351 -28.70 -9.32 27.85
C THR A 351 -28.28 -10.73 27.50
N TRP A 352 -27.17 -10.88 26.84
CA TRP A 352 -26.56 -12.18 26.63
C TRP A 352 -26.05 -12.75 27.97
N TYR A 353 -26.29 -14.02 28.21
CA TYR A 353 -25.83 -14.72 29.38
C TYR A 353 -25.52 -16.19 29.08
N TRP A 354 -24.69 -16.80 29.90
CA TRP A 354 -24.45 -18.24 29.84
C TRP A 354 -25.65 -19.01 30.41
N TYR A 355 -26.17 -19.94 29.63
CA TYR A 355 -27.31 -20.76 30.04
C TYR A 355 -26.89 -22.17 30.35
N SER A 356 -26.80 -22.49 31.66
CA SER A 356 -26.26 -23.77 32.18
C SER A 356 -27.05 -25.00 31.76
N ASN A 357 -28.37 -24.88 31.54
CA ASN A 357 -29.22 -26.02 31.20
C ASN A 357 -28.91 -26.60 29.82
N TYR A 358 -28.46 -25.79 28.89
CA TYR A 358 -28.12 -26.18 27.51
C TYR A 358 -26.66 -25.92 27.17
N THR A 359 -25.87 -25.44 28.15
CA THR A 359 -24.42 -25.15 27.99
C THR A 359 -24.16 -24.33 26.74
N CYS A 360 -24.77 -23.16 26.69
CA CYS A 360 -24.75 -22.24 25.53
C CYS A 360 -24.76 -20.78 25.96
N ALA A 361 -24.35 -19.86 25.05
CA ALA A 361 -24.70 -18.46 25.17
C ALA A 361 -26.17 -18.28 24.78
N ASN A 362 -26.95 -17.51 25.55
CA ASN A 362 -28.37 -17.30 25.35
C ASN A 362 -28.74 -15.82 25.49
N VAL A 363 -29.67 -15.38 24.67
CA VAL A 363 -30.41 -14.12 24.86
C VAL A 363 -31.90 -14.39 24.71
N ASN A 364 -32.73 -13.76 25.56
CA ASN A 364 -34.17 -13.95 25.54
C ASN A 364 -34.89 -12.64 25.91
N GLY A 365 -35.53 -12.05 24.95
CA GLY A 365 -36.29 -10.80 25.09
C GLY A 365 -37.74 -10.98 25.54
N TYR A 366 -38.22 -12.19 25.86
CA TYR A 366 -39.62 -12.44 26.24
C TYR A 366 -40.03 -11.61 27.46
N ASN A 367 -41.09 -10.82 27.33
CA ASN A 367 -41.63 -9.91 28.35
C ASN A 367 -40.62 -8.85 28.86
N LYS A 368 -39.62 -8.51 28.05
CA LYS A 368 -38.59 -7.51 28.42
C LYS A 368 -38.66 -6.21 27.61
N GLY A 369 -39.71 -6.07 26.75
CA GLY A 369 -39.87 -4.92 25.85
C GLY A 369 -38.85 -4.92 24.70
N ALA A 370 -38.69 -3.78 24.09
CA ALA A 370 -37.67 -3.61 23.03
C ALA A 370 -36.27 -3.80 23.58
N ASN A 371 -35.42 -4.52 22.85
CA ASN A 371 -34.04 -4.81 23.26
C ASN A 371 -33.10 -4.69 22.06
N GLU A 372 -31.84 -4.30 22.37
CA GLU A 372 -30.74 -4.27 21.44
C GLU A 372 -29.47 -4.72 22.20
N ASP A 373 -28.95 -5.87 21.83
CA ASP A 373 -27.89 -6.56 22.58
C ASP A 373 -26.87 -7.18 21.63
N TYR A 374 -25.59 -7.04 21.98
CA TYR A 374 -24.46 -7.63 21.26
C TYR A 374 -23.73 -8.65 22.14
N LEU A 375 -23.28 -9.74 21.55
CA LEU A 375 -22.28 -10.64 22.12
C LEU A 375 -21.02 -10.55 21.25
N VAL A 376 -20.06 -9.74 21.68
CA VAL A 376 -18.88 -9.39 20.89
C VAL A 376 -17.75 -10.35 21.17
N SER A 377 -17.10 -10.85 20.13
CA SER A 377 -15.96 -11.76 20.20
C SER A 377 -14.70 -11.06 20.72
N PRO A 378 -13.65 -11.81 21.11
CA PRO A 378 -12.31 -11.26 21.18
C PRO A 378 -11.86 -10.74 19.80
N VAL A 379 -10.79 -9.93 19.78
CA VAL A 379 -10.18 -9.44 18.54
C VAL A 379 -9.49 -10.57 17.79
N PHE A 380 -9.59 -10.55 16.46
CA PHE A 380 -8.84 -11.42 15.56
C PHE A 380 -7.89 -10.58 14.70
N ASP A 381 -6.68 -11.06 14.52
CA ASP A 381 -5.69 -10.49 13.61
C ASP A 381 -5.63 -11.32 12.32
N PHE A 382 -6.19 -10.76 11.25
CA PHE A 382 -6.21 -11.37 9.92
C PHE A 382 -5.15 -10.80 8.98
N THR A 383 -4.13 -10.09 9.49
CA THR A 383 -3.10 -9.41 8.69
C THR A 383 -2.48 -10.33 7.62
N ASN A 384 -2.23 -11.59 7.97
CA ASN A 384 -1.57 -12.56 7.09
C ASN A 384 -2.52 -13.70 6.65
N GLN A 385 -3.83 -13.50 6.75
CA GLN A 385 -4.83 -14.52 6.41
C GLN A 385 -5.37 -14.27 5.00
N LYS A 386 -5.40 -15.32 4.18
CA LYS A 386 -5.90 -15.32 2.80
C LYS A 386 -7.41 -15.49 2.74
N SER A 387 -7.93 -16.37 3.55
CA SER A 387 -9.33 -16.74 3.63
C SER A 387 -9.68 -17.23 5.02
N GLY A 388 -10.96 -17.30 5.32
CA GLY A 388 -11.41 -17.84 6.59
C GLY A 388 -12.88 -18.16 6.61
N THR A 389 -13.28 -18.95 7.61
CA THR A 389 -14.67 -19.31 7.87
C THR A 389 -15.00 -19.13 9.34
N ILE A 390 -16.23 -18.74 9.62
CA ILE A 390 -16.83 -18.81 10.95
C ILE A 390 -17.92 -19.88 10.92
N THR A 391 -17.81 -20.84 11.85
CA THR A 391 -18.81 -21.92 12.02
C THR A 391 -19.36 -21.87 13.43
N PHE A 392 -20.66 -22.05 13.58
CA PHE A 392 -21.32 -22.11 14.88
C PHE A 392 -22.61 -22.91 14.81
N ASP A 393 -23.00 -23.48 15.94
CA ASP A 393 -24.32 -24.04 16.14
C ASP A 393 -25.21 -23.01 16.80
N HIS A 394 -26.45 -22.87 16.31
CA HIS A 394 -27.45 -22.04 16.94
C HIS A 394 -28.82 -22.70 16.99
N ALA A 395 -29.61 -22.28 17.93
CA ALA A 395 -31.02 -22.65 18.02
C ALA A 395 -31.86 -21.41 18.33
N VAL A 396 -32.97 -21.26 17.65
CA VAL A 396 -33.92 -20.17 17.88
C VAL A 396 -35.27 -20.76 18.24
N GLY A 397 -35.85 -20.26 19.29
CA GLY A 397 -37.19 -20.65 19.70
C GLY A 397 -38.07 -19.45 19.96
N TYR A 398 -39.37 -19.66 19.90
CA TYR A 398 -40.38 -18.60 20.00
C TYR A 398 -40.28 -17.57 18.86
N GLY A 399 -41.10 -16.51 18.94
CA GLY A 399 -41.11 -15.51 17.87
C GLY A 399 -41.67 -16.03 16.54
N THR A 400 -41.52 -15.26 15.49
CA THR A 400 -41.91 -15.62 14.13
C THR A 400 -40.69 -15.97 13.30
N GLN A 401 -40.64 -17.15 12.73
CA GLN A 401 -39.47 -17.65 11.99
C GLN A 401 -39.05 -16.70 10.83
N ALA A 402 -40.00 -16.06 10.17
CA ALA A 402 -39.68 -15.10 9.10
C ALA A 402 -38.91 -13.85 9.59
N ASP A 403 -38.96 -13.55 10.89
CA ASP A 403 -38.31 -12.38 11.49
C ASP A 403 -36.92 -12.71 12.04
N TYR A 404 -36.56 -14.00 12.18
CA TYR A 404 -35.26 -14.42 12.74
C TYR A 404 -34.08 -13.75 12.05
N PRO A 405 -33.99 -13.65 10.69
CA PRO A 405 -32.84 -13.05 10.03
C PRO A 405 -32.65 -11.54 10.31
N THR A 406 -33.68 -10.86 10.76
CA THR A 406 -33.64 -9.44 11.13
C THR A 406 -33.46 -9.22 12.62
N GLN A 407 -33.90 -10.17 13.46
CA GLN A 407 -33.85 -10.08 14.90
C GLN A 407 -32.55 -10.70 15.49
N CYS A 408 -31.95 -11.65 14.77
CA CYS A 408 -30.78 -12.42 15.18
C CYS A 408 -29.74 -12.38 14.07
N GLN A 409 -28.72 -11.58 14.18
CA GLN A 409 -27.74 -11.38 13.11
C GLN A 409 -26.33 -11.71 13.58
N LEU A 410 -25.51 -12.30 12.71
CA LEU A 410 -24.06 -12.33 12.88
C LEU A 410 -23.46 -11.16 12.11
N LEU A 411 -22.68 -10.36 12.79
CA LEU A 411 -22.04 -9.16 12.25
C LEU A 411 -20.51 -9.29 12.30
N ILE A 412 -19.83 -8.58 11.42
CA ILE A 412 -18.36 -8.44 11.42
C ILE A 412 -17.99 -6.96 11.31
N SER A 413 -16.93 -6.55 12.00
CA SER A 413 -16.38 -5.19 11.99
C SER A 413 -14.87 -5.21 12.00
N ASP A 414 -14.25 -4.19 11.40
CA ASP A 414 -12.80 -3.91 11.42
C ASP A 414 -12.45 -2.58 12.09
N ASP A 415 -13.45 -1.86 12.59
CA ASP A 415 -13.29 -0.56 13.24
C ASP A 415 -13.85 -0.51 14.68
N TYR A 416 -14.32 -1.64 15.23
CA TYR A 416 -14.81 -1.69 16.60
C TYR A 416 -13.69 -1.38 17.60
N ASN A 417 -13.94 -0.42 18.49
CA ASN A 417 -12.99 0.10 19.47
C ASN A 417 -13.50 0.09 20.93
N GLY A 418 -14.54 -0.71 21.18
CA GLY A 418 -15.20 -0.78 22.50
C GLY A 418 -16.58 -0.13 22.54
N ASP A 419 -16.98 0.62 21.51
CA ASP A 419 -18.33 1.20 21.38
C ASP A 419 -19.04 0.58 20.17
N VAL A 420 -20.03 -0.27 20.44
CA VAL A 420 -20.81 -0.97 19.38
C VAL A 420 -21.64 -0.02 18.54
N SER A 421 -22.01 1.15 19.09
CA SER A 421 -22.81 2.16 18.39
C SER A 421 -21.97 3.04 17.45
N ALA A 422 -20.68 3.12 17.67
CA ALA A 422 -19.74 3.88 16.84
C ALA A 422 -19.11 3.02 15.72
N ALA A 423 -19.12 1.70 15.88
CA ALA A 423 -18.52 0.77 14.93
C ALA A 423 -19.39 0.57 13.67
N THR A 424 -18.71 0.30 12.56
CA THR A 424 -19.35 -0.11 11.30
C THR A 424 -19.52 -1.62 11.27
N TRP A 425 -20.74 -2.11 11.35
CA TRP A 425 -21.05 -3.52 11.34
C TRP A 425 -21.58 -3.99 9.99
N THR A 426 -20.99 -5.06 9.44
CA THR A 426 -21.42 -5.71 8.20
C THR A 426 -22.10 -7.04 8.54
N PRO A 427 -23.37 -7.26 8.14
CA PRO A 427 -24.07 -8.50 8.42
C PRO A 427 -23.53 -9.66 7.55
N LEU A 428 -23.34 -10.82 8.19
CA LEU A 428 -23.02 -12.08 7.56
C LEU A 428 -24.30 -12.92 7.44
N THR A 429 -24.51 -13.56 6.29
CA THR A 429 -25.75 -14.29 6.03
C THR A 429 -25.77 -15.62 6.75
N ILE A 430 -26.69 -15.79 7.71
CA ILE A 430 -27.03 -17.07 8.33
C ILE A 430 -28.04 -17.78 7.40
N ALA A 431 -27.67 -18.94 6.88
CA ALA A 431 -28.48 -19.68 5.89
C ALA A 431 -29.47 -20.66 6.52
N ASN A 432 -29.05 -21.36 7.57
CA ASN A 432 -29.83 -22.41 8.20
C ASN A 432 -30.46 -21.91 9.50
N TRP A 433 -31.77 -21.94 9.59
CA TRP A 433 -32.54 -21.52 10.75
C TRP A 433 -33.36 -22.66 11.34
N SER A 434 -33.63 -22.63 12.64
CA SER A 434 -34.49 -23.60 13.29
C SER A 434 -35.84 -23.67 12.59
N SER A 435 -36.25 -24.83 12.13
CA SER A 435 -37.55 -25.08 11.51
C SER A 435 -38.63 -25.34 12.57
N THR A 436 -38.21 -25.80 13.74
CA THR A 436 -39.04 -25.95 14.94
C THR A 436 -38.32 -25.30 16.13
N ASN A 437 -39.06 -25.02 17.24
CA ASN A 437 -38.51 -24.38 18.42
C ASN A 437 -37.23 -25.09 18.92
N PHE A 438 -36.13 -24.33 18.98
CA PHE A 438 -34.84 -24.78 19.50
C PHE A 438 -34.23 -26.00 18.78
N GLU A 439 -34.55 -26.16 17.50
CA GLU A 439 -33.82 -27.09 16.65
C GLU A 439 -32.45 -26.54 16.33
N TRP A 440 -31.40 -27.23 16.77
CA TRP A 440 -30.03 -26.83 16.52
C TRP A 440 -29.67 -26.93 15.04
N GLN A 441 -29.11 -25.86 14.51
CA GLN A 441 -28.64 -25.74 13.13
C GLN A 441 -27.17 -25.31 13.13
N THR A 442 -26.40 -25.92 12.25
CA THR A 442 -25.00 -25.53 12.04
C THR A 442 -24.92 -24.59 10.84
N ASN A 443 -24.23 -23.49 10.99
CA ASN A 443 -23.89 -22.57 9.91
C ASN A 443 -22.38 -22.46 9.76
N THR A 444 -21.89 -22.54 8.53
CA THR A 444 -20.53 -22.22 8.14
C THR A 444 -20.59 -21.08 7.12
N ILE A 445 -19.93 -19.99 7.42
CA ILE A 445 -20.00 -18.76 6.65
C ILE A 445 -18.60 -18.34 6.27
N ASP A 446 -18.36 -18.11 4.99
CA ASP A 446 -17.08 -17.56 4.52
C ASP A 446 -16.94 -16.11 4.99
N ILE A 447 -15.78 -15.78 5.54
CA ILE A 447 -15.45 -14.42 5.94
C ILE A 447 -15.13 -13.62 4.66
N PRO A 448 -15.83 -12.47 4.42
CA PRO A 448 -15.62 -11.70 3.20
C PRO A 448 -14.16 -11.24 3.06
N SER A 449 -13.63 -11.29 1.84
CA SER A 449 -12.24 -10.90 1.54
C SER A 449 -11.91 -9.45 1.93
N ALA A 450 -12.90 -8.57 2.00
CA ALA A 450 -12.73 -7.21 2.47
C ALA A 450 -12.25 -7.09 3.93
N PHE A 451 -12.38 -8.16 4.72
CA PHE A 451 -11.92 -8.22 6.12
C PHE A 451 -10.59 -8.97 6.26
N MET A 452 -10.06 -9.57 5.20
CA MET A 452 -8.71 -10.14 5.20
C MET A 452 -7.65 -9.02 5.21
N HIS A 453 -6.44 -9.36 5.63
CA HIS A 453 -5.30 -8.44 5.76
C HIS A 453 -5.50 -7.27 6.74
N LYS A 454 -6.39 -7.46 7.73
CA LYS A 454 -6.69 -6.49 8.79
C LYS A 454 -6.42 -7.08 10.17
N ASN A 455 -5.97 -6.27 11.10
CA ASN A 455 -5.55 -6.71 12.44
C ASN A 455 -6.58 -6.44 13.55
N ASN A 456 -7.75 -5.89 13.22
CA ASN A 456 -8.74 -5.45 14.21
C ASN A 456 -10.12 -6.00 13.84
N ILE A 457 -10.25 -7.32 13.72
CA ILE A 457 -11.50 -7.97 13.32
C ILE A 457 -12.25 -8.46 14.54
N TYR A 458 -13.53 -8.11 14.58
CA TYR A 458 -14.48 -8.59 15.58
C TYR A 458 -15.71 -9.16 14.92
N PHE A 459 -16.28 -10.18 15.55
CA PHE A 459 -17.61 -10.70 15.25
C PHE A 459 -18.56 -10.32 16.39
N ALA A 460 -19.83 -10.14 16.07
CA ALA A 460 -20.85 -9.94 17.07
C ALA A 460 -22.15 -10.71 16.72
N PHE A 461 -22.67 -11.45 17.68
CA PHE A 461 -24.05 -11.91 17.60
C PHE A 461 -24.94 -10.76 18.09
N TYR A 462 -25.67 -10.18 17.16
CA TYR A 462 -26.55 -9.03 17.37
C TYR A 462 -27.99 -9.48 17.48
N TYR A 463 -28.62 -9.09 18.58
CA TYR A 463 -30.01 -9.39 18.87
C TYR A 463 -30.80 -8.08 19.00
N THR A 464 -31.87 -7.94 18.19
CA THR A 464 -32.72 -6.76 18.25
C THR A 464 -34.18 -7.17 18.13
N VAL A 465 -35.03 -6.71 19.05
CA VAL A 465 -36.44 -7.02 19.08
C VAL A 465 -37.25 -5.79 19.53
N GLY A 466 -38.49 -5.70 19.06
CA GLY A 466 -39.46 -4.75 19.54
C GLY A 466 -40.20 -5.23 20.83
N ASP A 467 -41.29 -4.57 21.15
CA ASP A 467 -42.08 -4.86 22.36
C ASP A 467 -42.80 -6.23 22.33
N SER A 468 -42.84 -6.90 21.20
CA SER A 468 -43.54 -8.17 21.02
C SER A 468 -42.77 -9.06 20.04
N ASN A 469 -43.12 -10.35 19.99
CA ASN A 469 -42.54 -11.34 19.06
C ASN A 469 -41.04 -11.53 19.24
N ALA A 470 -40.57 -11.55 20.48
CA ALA A 470 -39.15 -11.72 20.81
C ALA A 470 -38.77 -13.20 20.81
N PRO A 471 -37.87 -13.68 19.93
CA PRO A 471 -37.32 -15.01 20.01
C PRO A 471 -36.36 -15.15 21.20
N ALA A 472 -36.08 -16.39 21.60
CA ALA A 472 -34.86 -16.71 22.35
C ALA A 472 -33.84 -17.29 21.39
N TRP A 473 -32.59 -16.89 21.52
CA TRP A 473 -31.49 -17.31 20.64
C TRP A 473 -30.33 -17.92 21.44
N GLU A 474 -29.95 -19.11 21.06
CA GLU A 474 -28.90 -19.92 21.70
C GLU A 474 -27.76 -20.14 20.72
N ILE A 475 -26.48 -20.01 21.20
CA ILE A 475 -25.25 -20.18 20.41
C ILE A 475 -24.32 -21.10 21.14
N LYS A 476 -23.67 -22.04 20.42
CA LYS A 476 -22.57 -22.87 20.93
C LYS A 476 -21.64 -23.32 19.82
N ASN A 477 -20.54 -23.97 20.19
CA ASN A 477 -19.58 -24.63 19.29
C ASN A 477 -19.06 -23.68 18.18
N LEU A 478 -18.75 -22.43 18.54
CA LEU A 478 -18.21 -21.48 17.58
C LEU A 478 -16.76 -21.80 17.26
N THR A 479 -16.41 -21.74 15.98
CA THR A 479 -15.03 -21.81 15.51
C THR A 479 -14.78 -20.72 14.47
N VAL A 480 -13.59 -20.13 14.52
CA VAL A 480 -13.04 -19.26 13.46
C VAL A 480 -11.79 -19.93 12.95
N LYS A 481 -11.79 -20.31 11.68
CA LYS A 481 -10.65 -20.94 11.02
C LYS A 481 -10.24 -20.11 9.82
N THR A 482 -8.93 -19.96 9.66
CA THR A 482 -8.38 -19.22 8.53
C THR A 482 -7.34 -20.03 7.80
N GLU A 483 -7.05 -19.63 6.58
CA GLU A 483 -5.93 -20.11 5.79
C GLU A 483 -4.93 -18.99 5.61
N CYS A 484 -3.67 -19.32 5.77
CA CYS A 484 -2.58 -18.41 5.47
C CYS A 484 -2.48 -18.15 3.97
N GLU A 485 -2.03 -16.97 3.59
CA GLU A 485 -1.43 -16.85 2.27
C GLU A 485 -0.27 -17.85 2.17
N GLU A 486 -0.30 -18.70 1.17
CA GLU A 486 0.90 -19.46 0.84
C GLU A 486 1.98 -18.41 0.51
N THR A 487 2.94 -18.24 1.43
CA THR A 487 4.23 -17.70 1.02
C THR A 487 4.71 -18.70 -0.02
N THR A 488 4.55 -18.37 -1.30
CA THR A 488 5.39 -18.97 -2.31
C THR A 488 6.80 -18.55 -1.91
N ALA A 489 7.42 -19.35 -1.04
CA ALA A 489 8.86 -19.34 -0.90
C ALA A 489 9.31 -19.44 -2.35
N LEU A 490 9.81 -18.32 -2.89
CA LEU A 490 10.52 -18.35 -4.16
C LEU A 490 11.47 -19.55 -4.00
N PRO A 491 11.45 -20.53 -4.93
CA PRO A 491 12.38 -21.63 -4.82
C PRO A 491 13.72 -20.95 -4.54
N GLN A 492 14.34 -21.28 -3.40
CA GLN A 492 15.71 -20.85 -3.14
C GLN A 492 16.42 -21.15 -4.45
N ILE A 493 16.74 -20.11 -5.20
CA ILE A 493 17.63 -20.26 -6.34
C ILE A 493 18.91 -20.62 -5.62
N GLY A 494 19.11 -21.93 -5.49
CA GLY A 494 20.26 -22.51 -4.81
C GLY A 494 21.43 -21.77 -5.39
N ALA A 495 22.28 -21.18 -4.53
CA ALA A 495 23.36 -20.27 -4.89
C ALA A 495 23.91 -20.72 -6.24
N LYS A 496 23.70 -19.93 -7.30
CA LYS A 496 24.14 -20.29 -8.64
C LYS A 496 25.61 -20.64 -8.48
N PRO A 497 26.05 -21.88 -8.78
CA PRO A 497 27.43 -22.28 -8.51
C PRO A 497 28.33 -21.20 -9.08
N SER A 498 29.13 -20.60 -8.22
CA SER A 498 29.98 -19.46 -8.56
C SER A 498 30.78 -19.80 -9.81
N ALA A 499 30.59 -19.03 -10.87
CA ALA A 499 31.35 -19.23 -12.08
C ALA A 499 32.81 -18.85 -11.80
N ARG A 500 33.73 -19.79 -11.94
CA ARG A 500 35.17 -19.51 -11.81
C ARG A 500 35.84 -19.65 -13.16
N LYS A 501 36.83 -18.80 -13.44
CA LYS A 501 37.71 -18.91 -14.62
C LYS A 501 38.87 -19.83 -14.30
N GLU A 502 39.17 -20.75 -15.20
CA GLU A 502 40.29 -21.65 -15.08
C GLU A 502 41.04 -21.75 -16.43
N LEU A 503 42.38 -21.82 -16.38
CA LEU A 503 43.18 -22.05 -17.59
C LEU A 503 43.33 -23.55 -17.80
N ARG A 504 42.75 -24.13 -18.86
CA ARG A 504 42.89 -25.52 -19.27
C ARG A 504 43.48 -25.60 -20.66
N ASN A 505 44.56 -26.32 -20.80
CA ASN A 505 45.24 -26.53 -22.11
C ASN A 505 45.55 -25.20 -22.85
N GLY A 506 45.91 -24.14 -22.12
CA GLY A 506 46.21 -22.84 -22.71
C GLY A 506 45.00 -21.99 -23.09
N GLN A 507 43.78 -22.44 -22.79
CA GLN A 507 42.54 -21.70 -23.03
C GLN A 507 41.81 -21.38 -21.73
N ILE A 508 41.27 -20.17 -21.62
CA ILE A 508 40.44 -19.79 -20.49
C ILE A 508 39.05 -20.43 -20.66
N VAL A 509 38.64 -21.19 -19.66
CA VAL A 509 37.30 -21.78 -19.57
C VAL A 509 36.54 -21.24 -18.34
N ILE A 510 35.23 -21.20 -18.39
CA ILE A 510 34.33 -20.80 -17.31
C ILE A 510 33.67 -22.07 -16.76
N LEU A 511 33.92 -22.37 -15.49
CA LEU A 511 33.25 -23.47 -14.79
C LEU A 511 32.02 -22.92 -14.06
N ARG A 512 30.86 -23.58 -14.28
CA ARG A 512 29.63 -23.35 -13.52
C ARG A 512 29.14 -24.70 -12.99
N GLY A 513 29.36 -24.96 -11.70
CA GLY A 513 29.17 -26.30 -11.14
C GLY A 513 30.02 -27.31 -11.92
N ASP A 514 29.43 -28.42 -12.35
CA ASP A 514 30.12 -29.47 -13.14
C ASP A 514 30.17 -29.19 -14.65
N GLN A 515 29.76 -28.01 -15.09
CA GLN A 515 29.74 -27.66 -16.51
C GLN A 515 30.88 -26.70 -16.86
N ILE A 516 31.47 -26.93 -18.03
CA ILE A 516 32.60 -26.15 -18.56
C ILE A 516 32.12 -25.41 -19.82
N PHE A 517 32.42 -24.12 -19.90
CA PHE A 517 32.09 -23.28 -21.04
C PHE A 517 33.34 -22.57 -21.58
N THR A 518 33.38 -22.29 -22.86
CA THR A 518 34.36 -21.36 -23.44
C THR A 518 34.04 -19.92 -23.00
N VAL A 519 34.97 -18.99 -23.21
CA VAL A 519 34.73 -17.56 -22.96
C VAL A 519 33.62 -16.96 -23.83
N THR A 520 33.28 -17.63 -24.92
CA THR A 520 32.15 -17.26 -25.83
C THR A 520 30.83 -17.91 -25.44
N GLY A 521 30.77 -18.64 -24.29
CA GLY A 521 29.55 -19.25 -23.78
C GLY A 521 29.21 -20.62 -24.37
N GLN A 522 30.01 -21.20 -25.25
CA GLN A 522 29.81 -22.55 -25.75
C GLN A 522 30.16 -23.61 -24.71
N ARG A 523 29.29 -24.58 -24.47
CA ARG A 523 29.57 -25.70 -23.57
C ARG A 523 30.67 -26.60 -24.14
N VAL A 524 31.70 -26.83 -23.34
CA VAL A 524 32.77 -27.80 -23.67
C VAL A 524 32.30 -29.17 -23.19
N LYS A 525 32.31 -30.17 -24.09
CA LYS A 525 31.92 -31.56 -23.75
C LYS A 525 33.01 -32.22 -22.89
#